data_b184b64dc024c0c841d455888b2afe68
#
_entry.id   b184b64dc024c0c841d455888b2afe68
#
_cell.length_a   1.000
_cell.length_b   1.000
_cell.length_c   1.000
_cell.angle_alpha   90.00
_cell.angle_beta   90.00
_cell.angle_gamma   90.00
#
_symmetry.space_group_name_H-M   'P 1'
#
loop_
_entity.id
_entity.type
_entity.pdbx_description
1 polymer ?
#
loop_
_entity_poly.entity_id
_entity_poly.type
_entity_poly.pdbx_seq_one_letter_code
_entity_poly.pdbx_strand_id
1 'polypeptide(L)'
;MKEVPAKVEHNKAWIVVKLGIAEDRIVIPAPVNVEIPFKTINDLAEKKSTLIISYKSQGEGVVRIKSVDKVLEILKKLILNSCNAYRLAAYFKSPAIKGGVLMTDAQWEKGSIVVVKTGIWFVSAAKQICVPLQDAAEITLTKTEVQGKQTDIVRIDHVDAGEVVASQVLCPLSTLQVLFNFLKDATKGMDMKGNELDGVAQQVAMLIYSGMDSHAIENMLNIPHKQLDGIYDQIIGLGLGEVTAIRREIQLTTKGVRYISDATKTQK
;
A
#
# COMPACT_ATOMS: atom_id res chain seq x y z
N MET A 1 -22.26 -4.64 -24.45
CA MET A 1 -20.83 -4.56 -24.24
C MET A 1 -20.39 -3.13 -24.51
N LYS A 2 -19.64 -2.49 -23.59
CA LYS A 2 -19.04 -1.17 -23.80
C LYS A 2 -17.59 -1.37 -24.25
N GLU A 3 -17.16 -0.65 -25.27
CA GLU A 3 -15.76 -0.64 -25.71
C GLU A 3 -15.07 0.61 -25.16
N VAL A 4 -13.88 0.41 -24.59
CA VAL A 4 -13.05 1.48 -24.04
C VAL A 4 -11.61 1.34 -24.51
N PRO A 5 -10.91 2.45 -24.79
CA PRO A 5 -9.50 2.38 -25.17
C PRO A 5 -8.66 2.00 -23.97
N ALA A 6 -7.78 1.02 -24.15
CA ALA A 6 -6.85 0.58 -23.13
C ALA A 6 -5.52 0.13 -23.78
N LYS A 7 -4.46 0.08 -22.98
CA LYS A 7 -3.20 -0.58 -23.35
C LYS A 7 -3.13 -1.89 -22.60
N VAL A 8 -2.84 -2.97 -23.33
CA VAL A 8 -2.66 -4.30 -22.76
C VAL A 8 -1.24 -4.76 -23.04
N GLU A 9 -0.62 -5.39 -22.04
CA GLU A 9 0.70 -5.98 -22.24
C GLU A 9 0.57 -7.29 -23.02
N HIS A 10 1.26 -7.37 -24.15
CA HIS A 10 1.36 -8.57 -24.99
C HIS A 10 2.81 -8.75 -25.45
N ASN A 11 3.42 -9.92 -25.19
CA ASN A 11 4.81 -10.21 -25.52
C ASN A 11 5.81 -9.15 -25.00
N LYS A 12 5.61 -8.70 -23.73
CA LYS A 12 6.40 -7.64 -23.08
C LYS A 12 6.30 -6.25 -23.70
N ALA A 13 5.38 -6.03 -24.64
CA ALA A 13 5.11 -4.74 -25.25
C ALA A 13 3.69 -4.25 -24.93
N TRP A 14 3.50 -2.94 -24.83
CA TRP A 14 2.18 -2.34 -24.62
C TRP A 14 1.50 -2.07 -25.96
N ILE A 15 0.37 -2.71 -26.20
CA ILE A 15 -0.44 -2.50 -27.42
C ILE A 15 -1.74 -1.79 -27.06
N VAL A 16 -2.20 -0.91 -27.94
CA VAL A 16 -3.48 -0.22 -27.80
C VAL A 16 -4.59 -1.10 -28.38
N VAL A 17 -5.61 -1.35 -27.56
CA VAL A 17 -6.76 -2.15 -27.97
C VAL A 17 -8.07 -1.46 -27.55
N LYS A 18 -9.18 -1.83 -28.17
CA LYS A 18 -10.52 -1.50 -27.68
C LYS A 18 -10.98 -2.65 -26.78
N LEU A 19 -10.83 -2.44 -25.47
CA LEU A 19 -11.24 -3.39 -24.47
C LEU A 19 -12.77 -3.47 -24.40
N GLY A 20 -13.34 -4.63 -24.60
CA GLY A 20 -14.76 -4.87 -24.40
C GLY A 20 -15.07 -5.16 -22.94
N ILE A 21 -16.01 -4.41 -22.34
CA ILE A 21 -16.51 -4.63 -20.97
C ILE A 21 -17.96 -5.06 -21.07
N ALA A 22 -18.23 -6.31 -20.70
CA ALA A 22 -19.56 -6.84 -20.50
C ALA A 22 -19.92 -6.88 -19.00
N GLU A 23 -21.12 -7.29 -18.65
CA GLU A 23 -21.58 -7.38 -17.25
C GLU A 23 -20.85 -8.46 -16.46
N ASP A 24 -20.38 -9.52 -17.16
CA ASP A 24 -19.82 -10.73 -16.56
C ASP A 24 -18.37 -11.03 -16.99
N ARG A 25 -17.81 -10.29 -17.93
CA ARG A 25 -16.48 -10.57 -18.51
C ARG A 25 -15.77 -9.35 -19.09
N ILE A 26 -14.49 -9.53 -19.29
CA ILE A 26 -13.64 -8.64 -20.11
C ILE A 26 -13.31 -9.37 -21.42
N VAL A 27 -13.40 -8.66 -22.54
CA VAL A 27 -13.00 -9.16 -23.84
C VAL A 27 -11.84 -8.33 -24.36
N ILE A 28 -10.72 -8.98 -24.61
CA ILE A 28 -9.52 -8.38 -25.17
C ILE A 28 -9.41 -8.87 -26.61
N PRO A 29 -9.53 -7.97 -27.61
CA PRO A 29 -9.50 -8.37 -29.01
C PRO A 29 -8.10 -8.79 -29.47
N ALA A 30 -7.99 -9.16 -30.72
CA ALA A 30 -6.71 -9.43 -31.36
C ALA A 30 -5.72 -8.27 -31.18
N PRO A 31 -4.42 -8.54 -31.03
CA PRO A 31 -3.75 -9.85 -31.16
C PRO A 31 -3.77 -10.71 -29.88
N VAL A 32 -4.26 -10.21 -28.72
CA VAL A 32 -4.30 -10.95 -27.46
C VAL A 32 -5.36 -12.04 -27.51
N ASN A 33 -6.55 -11.70 -28.00
CA ASN A 33 -7.69 -12.59 -28.25
C ASN A 33 -8.09 -13.44 -27.02
N VAL A 34 -8.38 -12.76 -25.89
CA VAL A 34 -8.72 -13.40 -24.62
C VAL A 34 -10.05 -12.88 -24.08
N GLU A 35 -10.90 -13.79 -23.64
CA GLU A 35 -12.09 -13.47 -22.83
C GLU A 35 -11.86 -13.95 -21.39
N ILE A 36 -12.12 -13.05 -20.44
CA ILE A 36 -11.91 -13.30 -19.01
C ILE A 36 -13.24 -13.11 -18.28
N PRO A 37 -13.98 -14.19 -17.98
CA PRO A 37 -15.14 -14.11 -17.12
C PRO A 37 -14.74 -13.66 -15.72
N PHE A 38 -15.47 -12.72 -15.12
CA PHE A 38 -15.10 -12.17 -13.79
C PHE A 38 -15.03 -13.28 -12.70
N LYS A 39 -15.87 -14.29 -12.78
CA LYS A 39 -15.86 -15.44 -11.85
C LYS A 39 -14.60 -16.29 -11.90
N THR A 40 -13.81 -16.18 -12.98
CA THR A 40 -12.54 -16.90 -13.10
C THR A 40 -11.36 -16.09 -12.54
N ILE A 41 -11.57 -14.81 -12.23
CA ILE A 41 -10.55 -13.95 -11.64
C ILE A 41 -10.38 -14.33 -10.17
N ASN A 42 -9.17 -14.67 -9.80
CA ASN A 42 -8.76 -15.06 -8.47
C ASN A 42 -7.83 -14.08 -7.79
N ASP A 43 -7.31 -13.10 -8.55
CA ASP A 43 -6.46 -12.05 -8.02
C ASP A 43 -6.55 -10.76 -8.82
N LEU A 44 -6.48 -9.64 -8.11
CA LEU A 44 -6.52 -8.29 -8.66
C LEU A 44 -5.56 -7.41 -7.88
N ALA A 45 -4.56 -6.86 -8.57
CA ALA A 45 -3.61 -5.92 -7.99
C ALA A 45 -3.51 -4.66 -8.84
N GLU A 46 -3.14 -3.55 -8.23
CA GLU A 46 -2.85 -2.29 -8.90
C GLU A 46 -1.43 -1.83 -8.57
N LYS A 47 -0.64 -1.54 -9.60
CA LYS A 47 0.72 -1.03 -9.43
C LYS A 47 1.00 0.08 -10.45
N LYS A 48 1.26 1.31 -9.99
CA LYS A 48 1.59 2.46 -10.85
C LYS A 48 0.63 2.60 -12.05
N SER A 49 -0.67 2.76 -11.79
CA SER A 49 -1.73 2.89 -12.80
C SER A 49 -1.82 1.70 -13.78
N THR A 50 -1.35 0.54 -13.36
CA THR A 50 -1.47 -0.73 -14.08
C THR A 50 -2.32 -1.69 -13.28
N LEU A 51 -3.43 -2.11 -13.84
CA LEU A 51 -4.29 -3.15 -13.27
C LEU A 51 -3.75 -4.51 -13.70
N ILE A 52 -3.45 -5.37 -12.74
CA ILE A 52 -2.95 -6.73 -12.94
C ILE A 52 -4.07 -7.69 -12.56
N ILE A 53 -4.52 -8.48 -13.50
CA ILE A 53 -5.64 -9.42 -13.35
C ILE A 53 -5.10 -10.83 -13.51
N SER A 54 -5.20 -11.64 -12.46
CA SER A 54 -4.89 -13.07 -12.54
C SER A 54 -6.19 -13.87 -12.58
N TYR A 55 -6.27 -14.83 -13.48
CA TYR A 55 -7.48 -15.64 -13.69
C TYR A 55 -7.13 -17.09 -13.95
N LYS A 56 -8.09 -17.96 -13.66
CA LYS A 56 -7.99 -19.40 -13.90
C LYS A 56 -9.22 -19.86 -14.69
N SER A 57 -9.03 -20.06 -16.01
CA SER A 57 -10.06 -20.58 -16.91
C SER A 57 -9.67 -21.99 -17.38
N GLN A 58 -9.18 -22.16 -18.59
CA GLN A 58 -8.61 -23.42 -19.09
C GLN A 58 -7.13 -23.61 -18.69
N GLY A 59 -6.55 -22.60 -18.02
CA GLY A 59 -5.19 -22.51 -17.49
C GLY A 59 -5.07 -21.27 -16.64
N GLU A 60 -3.93 -21.07 -15.99
CA GLU A 60 -3.63 -19.84 -15.28
C GLU A 60 -3.15 -18.75 -16.24
N GLY A 61 -3.72 -17.57 -16.18
CA GLY A 61 -3.36 -16.44 -17.01
C GLY A 61 -3.21 -15.15 -16.19
N VAL A 62 -2.37 -14.25 -16.68
CA VAL A 62 -2.19 -12.91 -16.12
C VAL A 62 -2.27 -11.89 -17.24
N VAL A 63 -3.11 -10.89 -17.05
CA VAL A 63 -3.26 -9.76 -18.00
C VAL A 63 -2.96 -8.47 -17.26
N ARG A 64 -2.20 -7.59 -17.90
CA ARG A 64 -1.89 -6.25 -17.39
C ARG A 64 -2.53 -5.21 -18.29
N ILE A 65 -3.29 -4.30 -17.67
CA ILE A 65 -4.09 -3.29 -18.38
C ILE A 65 -3.72 -1.91 -17.84
N LYS A 66 -3.47 -0.96 -18.76
CA LYS A 66 -3.37 0.47 -18.50
C LYS A 66 -4.49 1.20 -19.22
N SER A 67 -5.14 2.13 -18.54
CA SER A 67 -6.14 3.01 -19.15
C SER A 67 -6.23 4.31 -18.34
N VAL A 68 -7.18 5.17 -18.69
CA VAL A 68 -7.50 6.34 -17.87
C VAL A 68 -8.13 5.89 -16.54
N ASP A 69 -7.90 6.61 -15.47
CA ASP A 69 -8.32 6.25 -14.10
C ASP A 69 -9.79 5.86 -14.02
N LYS A 70 -10.67 6.63 -14.65
CA LYS A 70 -12.11 6.37 -14.68
C LYS A 70 -12.46 4.99 -15.26
N VAL A 71 -11.72 4.50 -16.26
CA VAL A 71 -11.92 3.16 -16.85
C VAL A 71 -11.41 2.09 -15.89
N LEU A 72 -10.24 2.33 -15.28
CA LEU A 72 -9.68 1.40 -14.30
C LEU A 72 -10.58 1.28 -13.05
N GLU A 73 -11.16 2.36 -12.57
CA GLU A 73 -12.13 2.35 -11.46
C GLU A 73 -13.38 1.52 -11.78
N ILE A 74 -13.93 1.68 -12.99
CA ILE A 74 -15.09 0.90 -13.43
C ILE A 74 -14.73 -0.59 -13.50
N LEU A 75 -13.58 -0.92 -14.09
CA LEU A 75 -13.10 -2.29 -14.20
C LEU A 75 -12.87 -2.92 -12.83
N LYS A 76 -12.18 -2.23 -11.94
CA LYS A 76 -11.95 -2.66 -10.55
C LYS A 76 -13.28 -2.97 -9.86
N LYS A 77 -14.24 -2.05 -9.94
CA LYS A 77 -15.55 -2.22 -9.30
C LYS A 77 -16.31 -3.44 -9.84
N LEU A 78 -16.33 -3.63 -11.15
CA LEU A 78 -17.01 -4.79 -11.76
C LEU A 78 -16.33 -6.11 -11.36
N ILE A 79 -15.01 -6.17 -11.45
CA ILE A 79 -14.24 -7.35 -11.08
C ILE A 79 -14.44 -7.67 -9.61
N LEU A 80 -14.20 -6.70 -8.73
CA LEU A 80 -14.30 -6.88 -7.27
C LEU A 80 -15.71 -7.27 -6.81
N ASN A 81 -16.74 -6.93 -7.55
CA ASN A 81 -18.10 -7.37 -7.25
C ASN A 81 -18.41 -8.80 -7.68
N SER A 82 -17.66 -9.38 -8.60
CA SER A 82 -17.99 -10.63 -9.27
C SER A 82 -16.88 -11.69 -9.24
N CYS A 83 -15.64 -11.32 -8.85
CA CYS A 83 -14.50 -12.25 -8.81
C CYS A 83 -14.66 -13.33 -7.73
N ASN A 84 -13.89 -14.40 -7.87
CA ASN A 84 -13.82 -15.47 -6.89
C ASN A 84 -12.90 -15.05 -5.72
N ALA A 85 -13.48 -14.40 -4.71
CA ALA A 85 -12.76 -13.87 -3.56
C ALA A 85 -13.58 -13.97 -2.29
N TYR A 86 -12.92 -13.96 -1.13
CA TYR A 86 -13.61 -13.78 0.15
C TYR A 86 -14.18 -12.35 0.20
N ARG A 87 -15.49 -12.25 0.47
CA ARG A 87 -16.18 -10.95 0.49
C ARG A 87 -17.12 -10.87 1.67
N LEU A 88 -17.12 -9.71 2.32
CA LEU A 88 -18.08 -9.38 3.37
C LEU A 88 -18.55 -7.93 3.28
N ALA A 89 -19.79 -7.69 3.67
CA ALA A 89 -20.32 -6.35 3.85
C ALA A 89 -19.82 -5.78 5.19
N ALA A 90 -19.27 -4.58 5.16
CA ALA A 90 -18.71 -3.92 6.34
C ALA A 90 -18.78 -2.39 6.22
N TYR A 91 -18.59 -1.72 7.34
CA TYR A 91 -18.15 -0.34 7.35
C TYR A 91 -16.62 -0.32 7.47
N PHE A 92 -15.98 0.63 6.84
CA PHE A 92 -14.54 0.79 6.96
C PHE A 92 -14.15 2.27 6.97
N LYS A 93 -12.98 2.52 7.51
CA LYS A 93 -12.32 3.83 7.53
C LYS A 93 -10.88 3.62 7.05
N SER A 94 -10.55 4.20 5.89
CA SER A 94 -9.21 4.05 5.28
C SER A 94 -8.84 5.30 4.48
N PRO A 95 -7.77 6.01 4.85
CA PRO A 95 -7.00 5.84 6.10
C PRO A 95 -7.78 6.29 7.33
N ALA A 96 -7.60 5.61 8.46
CA ALA A 96 -8.09 6.04 9.76
C ALA A 96 -6.99 6.77 10.56
N ILE A 97 -5.75 6.32 10.40
CA ILE A 97 -4.55 6.90 10.99
C ILE A 97 -3.50 6.98 9.89
N LYS A 98 -2.74 8.07 9.84
CA LYS A 98 -1.64 8.25 8.87
C LYS A 98 -0.44 8.89 9.59
N GLY A 99 0.75 8.26 9.52
CA GLY A 99 1.94 8.74 10.21
C GLY A 99 1.74 8.91 11.72
N GLY A 100 0.95 8.02 12.36
CA GLY A 100 0.62 8.11 13.80
C GLY A 100 -0.47 9.13 14.16
N VAL A 101 -0.98 9.92 13.20
CA VAL A 101 -2.00 10.95 13.44
C VAL A 101 -3.38 10.46 13.03
N LEU A 102 -4.37 10.63 13.91
CA LEU A 102 -5.77 10.34 13.61
C LEU A 102 -6.28 11.27 12.50
N MET A 103 -6.87 10.69 11.45
CA MET A 103 -7.50 11.44 10.38
C MET A 103 -8.89 11.91 10.84
N THR A 104 -8.99 13.18 11.19
CA THR A 104 -10.24 13.79 11.73
C THR A 104 -11.37 13.88 10.69
N ASP A 105 -11.01 13.95 9.41
CA ASP A 105 -11.93 13.97 8.26
C ASP A 105 -12.35 12.57 7.79
N ALA A 106 -11.68 11.51 8.27
CA ALA A 106 -12.00 10.14 7.91
C ALA A 106 -13.33 9.70 8.53
N GLN A 107 -14.28 9.31 7.70
CA GLN A 107 -15.60 8.84 8.10
C GLN A 107 -15.75 7.34 7.85
N TRP A 108 -16.67 6.71 8.59
CA TRP A 108 -17.07 5.34 8.34
C TRP A 108 -17.84 5.23 7.03
N GLU A 109 -17.29 4.51 6.06
CA GLU A 109 -17.92 4.26 4.77
C GLU A 109 -18.56 2.89 4.75
N LYS A 110 -19.82 2.84 4.28
CA LYS A 110 -20.51 1.58 4.01
C LYS A 110 -19.99 0.98 2.71
N GLY A 111 -19.60 -0.30 2.76
CA GLY A 111 -19.08 -0.99 1.58
C GLY A 111 -18.86 -2.47 1.82
N SER A 112 -17.84 -3.00 1.19
CA SER A 112 -17.40 -4.39 1.35
C SER A 112 -15.88 -4.48 1.45
N ILE A 113 -15.44 -5.48 2.18
CA ILE A 113 -14.05 -5.94 2.19
C ILE A 113 -13.97 -7.14 1.25
N VAL A 114 -13.05 -7.08 0.29
CA VAL A 114 -12.80 -8.17 -0.67
C VAL A 114 -11.35 -8.58 -0.54
N VAL A 115 -11.11 -9.83 -0.14
CA VAL A 115 -9.75 -10.35 -0.01
C VAL A 115 -9.47 -11.28 -1.16
N VAL A 116 -8.47 -10.91 -1.95
CA VAL A 116 -7.92 -11.67 -3.06
C VAL A 116 -6.56 -12.25 -2.66
N LYS A 117 -5.94 -13.01 -3.54
CA LYS A 117 -4.68 -13.71 -3.25
C LYS A 117 -3.55 -12.79 -2.80
N THR A 118 -3.44 -11.59 -3.36
CA THR A 118 -2.34 -10.66 -3.09
C THR A 118 -2.74 -9.39 -2.37
N GLY A 119 -4.03 -9.16 -2.07
CA GLY A 119 -4.45 -7.90 -1.48
C GLY A 119 -5.81 -7.90 -0.79
N ILE A 120 -5.99 -6.91 0.05
CA ILE A 120 -7.23 -6.58 0.73
C ILE A 120 -7.81 -5.33 0.06
N TRP A 121 -9.02 -5.42 -0.46
CA TRP A 121 -9.71 -4.32 -1.08
C TRP A 121 -10.82 -3.78 -0.20
N PHE A 122 -10.80 -2.49 0.02
CA PHE A 122 -11.88 -1.71 0.63
C PHE A 122 -12.71 -1.08 -0.49
N VAL A 123 -13.92 -1.54 -0.66
CA VAL A 123 -14.79 -1.17 -1.80
C VAL A 123 -16.02 -0.45 -1.30
N SER A 124 -16.16 0.84 -1.65
CA SER A 124 -17.38 1.63 -1.43
C SER A 124 -17.98 2.12 -2.75
N ALA A 125 -19.07 2.87 -2.67
CA ALA A 125 -19.63 3.52 -3.84
C ALA A 125 -18.68 4.58 -4.42
N ALA A 126 -17.90 5.25 -3.56
CA ALA A 126 -17.03 6.37 -3.92
C ALA A 126 -15.61 5.95 -4.29
N LYS A 127 -15.06 4.90 -3.65
CA LYS A 127 -13.65 4.55 -3.84
C LYS A 127 -13.38 3.05 -3.71
N GLN A 128 -12.26 2.62 -4.28
CA GLN A 128 -11.68 1.30 -4.12
C GLN A 128 -10.22 1.47 -3.70
N ILE A 129 -9.87 1.00 -2.51
CA ILE A 129 -8.53 1.08 -1.95
C ILE A 129 -7.98 -0.34 -1.86
N CYS A 130 -6.78 -0.57 -2.39
CA CYS A 130 -6.05 -1.82 -2.26
C CYS A 130 -4.97 -1.69 -1.21
N VAL A 131 -4.95 -2.61 -0.28
CA VAL A 131 -3.82 -2.85 0.62
C VAL A 131 -3.19 -4.17 0.19
N PRO A 132 -2.02 -4.16 -0.46
CA PRO A 132 -1.30 -5.39 -0.75
C PRO A 132 -1.01 -6.16 0.54
N LEU A 133 -1.20 -7.48 0.54
CA LEU A 133 -0.95 -8.29 1.74
C LEU A 133 0.52 -8.20 2.21
N GLN A 134 1.44 -8.05 1.28
CA GLN A 134 2.86 -7.85 1.59
C GLN A 134 3.17 -6.53 2.32
N ASP A 135 2.29 -5.53 2.17
CA ASP A 135 2.45 -4.21 2.79
C ASP A 135 1.68 -4.14 4.13
N ALA A 136 0.90 -5.19 4.48
CA ALA A 136 0.23 -5.32 5.75
C ALA A 136 1.25 -5.64 6.85
N ALA A 137 1.48 -4.66 7.74
CA ALA A 137 2.46 -4.77 8.82
C ALA A 137 1.88 -5.49 10.04
N GLU A 138 0.65 -5.15 10.42
CA GLU A 138 -0.01 -5.75 11.57
C GLU A 138 -1.53 -5.80 11.38
N ILE A 139 -2.14 -6.88 11.89
CA ILE A 139 -3.59 -7.06 11.91
C ILE A 139 -4.01 -7.36 13.34
N THR A 140 -4.82 -6.48 13.92
CA THR A 140 -5.25 -6.57 15.32
C THR A 140 -6.76 -6.48 15.46
N LEU A 141 -7.31 -7.23 16.41
CA LEU A 141 -8.67 -7.04 16.90
C LEU A 141 -8.61 -6.09 18.10
N THR A 142 -9.21 -4.92 17.98
CA THR A 142 -9.15 -3.86 18.98
C THR A 142 -10.50 -3.16 19.13
N LYS A 143 -10.59 -2.20 20.05
CA LYS A 143 -11.80 -1.40 20.25
C LYS A 143 -11.56 0.05 19.85
N THR A 144 -12.60 0.64 19.29
CA THR A 144 -12.64 2.08 18.99
C THR A 144 -13.99 2.64 19.39
N GLU A 145 -14.04 3.94 19.61
CA GLU A 145 -15.30 4.61 19.88
C GLU A 145 -16.05 4.87 18.56
N VAL A 146 -17.25 4.34 18.45
CA VAL A 146 -18.17 4.57 17.35
C VAL A 146 -19.49 5.07 17.90
N GLN A 147 -19.88 6.29 17.59
CA GLN A 147 -21.11 6.93 18.07
C GLN A 147 -21.26 6.86 19.62
N GLY A 148 -20.18 7.13 20.35
CA GLY A 148 -20.16 7.12 21.81
C GLY A 148 -20.13 5.74 22.45
N LYS A 149 -19.95 4.66 21.69
CA LYS A 149 -19.85 3.29 22.20
C LYS A 149 -18.53 2.64 21.81
N GLN A 150 -17.92 1.95 22.78
CA GLN A 150 -16.77 1.10 22.51
C GLN A 150 -17.18 -0.10 21.68
N THR A 151 -16.63 -0.21 20.47
CA THR A 151 -17.01 -1.21 19.46
C THR A 151 -15.77 -1.94 18.98
N ASP A 152 -15.87 -3.27 18.87
CA ASP A 152 -14.80 -4.08 18.33
C ASP A 152 -14.61 -3.84 16.83
N ILE A 153 -13.37 -3.72 16.41
CA ILE A 153 -12.95 -3.51 15.03
C ILE A 153 -11.74 -4.38 14.69
N VAL A 154 -11.57 -4.70 13.43
CA VAL A 154 -10.26 -5.14 12.91
C VAL A 154 -9.51 -3.92 12.42
N ARG A 155 -8.30 -3.73 12.97
CA ARG A 155 -7.34 -2.73 12.54
C ARG A 155 -6.27 -3.42 11.69
N ILE A 156 -5.94 -2.80 10.56
CA ILE A 156 -4.94 -3.25 9.60
C ILE A 156 -3.93 -2.12 9.46
N ASP A 157 -2.76 -2.28 10.03
CA ASP A 157 -1.64 -1.37 9.82
C ASP A 157 -0.87 -1.82 8.58
N HIS A 158 -0.60 -0.89 7.68
CA HIS A 158 0.08 -1.17 6.42
C HIS A 158 0.93 0.03 5.99
N VAL A 159 1.86 -0.19 5.07
CA VAL A 159 2.68 0.86 4.48
C VAL A 159 2.05 1.33 3.17
N ASP A 160 1.82 2.64 3.05
CA ASP A 160 1.35 3.29 1.83
C ASP A 160 2.25 4.47 1.50
N ALA A 161 2.89 4.43 0.33
CA ALA A 161 3.85 5.45 -0.13
C ALA A 161 4.96 5.78 0.88
N GLY A 162 5.43 4.77 1.64
CA GLY A 162 6.48 4.93 2.66
C GLY A 162 5.99 5.44 4.01
N GLU A 163 4.69 5.67 4.18
CA GLU A 163 4.09 6.08 5.45
C GLU A 163 3.27 4.93 6.06
N VAL A 164 3.28 4.85 7.38
CA VAL A 164 2.43 3.89 8.10
C VAL A 164 1.01 4.40 8.15
N VAL A 165 0.10 3.59 7.66
CA VAL A 165 -1.32 3.87 7.57
C VAL A 165 -2.10 2.79 8.31
N ALA A 166 -3.11 3.17 9.09
CA ALA A 166 -4.04 2.22 9.68
C ALA A 166 -5.40 2.33 9.01
N SER A 167 -5.92 1.18 8.60
CA SER A 167 -7.30 1.01 8.13
C SER A 167 -8.11 0.27 9.19
N GLN A 168 -9.38 0.62 9.34
CA GLN A 168 -10.28 0.03 10.33
C GLN A 168 -11.50 -0.58 9.65
N VAL A 169 -11.91 -1.75 10.12
CA VAL A 169 -13.08 -2.48 9.62
C VAL A 169 -14.05 -2.73 10.77
N LEU A 170 -15.32 -2.44 10.53
CA LEU A 170 -16.43 -2.61 11.45
C LEU A 170 -17.52 -3.46 10.80
N CYS A 171 -17.87 -4.57 11.42
CA CYS A 171 -19.00 -5.43 11.07
C CYS A 171 -19.44 -6.20 12.31
N PRO A 172 -20.50 -7.03 12.25
CA PRO A 172 -20.89 -7.85 13.40
C PRO A 172 -19.76 -8.71 13.94
N LEU A 173 -19.64 -8.85 15.27
CA LEU A 173 -18.49 -9.44 15.96
C LEU A 173 -18.13 -10.85 15.44
N SER A 174 -19.12 -11.70 15.16
CA SER A 174 -18.89 -13.04 14.62
C SER A 174 -18.21 -13.01 13.25
N THR A 175 -18.64 -12.09 12.39
CA THR A 175 -18.03 -11.87 11.06
C THR A 175 -16.66 -11.24 11.17
N LEU A 176 -16.49 -10.33 12.14
CA LEU A 176 -15.22 -9.65 12.41
C LEU A 176 -14.13 -10.64 12.84
N GLN A 177 -14.48 -11.61 13.70
CA GLN A 177 -13.56 -12.69 14.10
C GLN A 177 -13.15 -13.60 12.94
N VAL A 178 -14.10 -13.94 12.06
CA VAL A 178 -13.80 -14.71 10.84
C VAL A 178 -12.85 -13.94 9.92
N LEU A 179 -13.12 -12.64 9.69
CA LEU A 179 -12.25 -11.78 8.91
C LEU A 179 -10.84 -11.72 9.54
N PHE A 180 -10.76 -11.45 10.84
CA PHE A 180 -9.50 -11.37 11.56
C PHE A 180 -8.66 -12.64 11.40
N ASN A 181 -9.26 -13.81 11.65
CA ASN A 181 -8.56 -15.09 11.51
C ASN A 181 -8.13 -15.34 10.06
N PHE A 182 -9.01 -15.05 9.10
CA PHE A 182 -8.69 -15.19 7.68
C PHE A 182 -7.51 -14.31 7.26
N LEU A 183 -7.47 -13.04 7.68
CA LEU A 183 -6.39 -12.12 7.39
C LEU A 183 -5.08 -12.53 8.08
N LYS A 184 -5.15 -12.97 9.34
CA LYS A 184 -3.98 -13.52 10.06
C LYS A 184 -3.40 -14.73 9.34
N ASP A 185 -4.25 -15.64 8.87
CA ASP A 185 -3.78 -16.82 8.11
C ASP A 185 -3.20 -16.41 6.75
N ALA A 186 -3.79 -15.43 6.06
CA ALA A 186 -3.31 -14.94 4.78
C ALA A 186 -1.94 -14.23 4.87
N THR A 187 -1.64 -13.62 6.01
CA THR A 187 -0.35 -12.95 6.28
C THR A 187 0.64 -13.85 7.03
N LYS A 188 0.21 -15.06 7.46
CA LYS A 188 1.06 -16.01 8.17
C LYS A 188 2.22 -16.47 7.29
N GLY A 189 3.44 -16.22 7.74
CA GLY A 189 4.66 -16.53 6.98
C GLY A 189 5.28 -15.31 6.29
N MET A 190 4.61 -14.17 6.33
CA MET A 190 5.22 -12.86 6.06
C MET A 190 5.95 -12.34 7.32
N ASP A 191 5.68 -12.96 8.48
CA ASP A 191 6.39 -12.67 9.73
C ASP A 191 7.89 -12.95 9.56
N MET A 192 8.69 -11.95 9.84
CA MET A 192 10.15 -12.02 9.81
C MET A 192 10.65 -12.95 10.91
N LYS A 193 10.81 -14.24 10.62
CA LYS A 193 11.49 -15.16 11.53
C LYS A 193 12.99 -14.96 11.42
N GLY A 194 13.61 -14.43 12.45
CA GLY A 194 15.02 -14.66 12.71
C GLY A 194 16.01 -13.52 12.52
N ASN A 195 15.59 -12.31 12.26
CA ASN A 195 16.51 -11.16 12.18
C ASN A 195 16.17 -10.16 13.29
N GLU A 196 16.68 -10.39 14.47
CA GLU A 196 16.56 -9.44 15.57
C GLU A 196 17.57 -8.30 15.37
N LEU A 197 17.06 -7.07 15.36
CA LEU A 197 17.90 -5.88 15.50
C LEU A 197 18.45 -5.84 16.94
N ASP A 198 19.65 -5.34 17.13
CA ASP A 198 20.15 -5.05 18.47
C ASP A 198 19.36 -3.90 19.13
N GLY A 199 19.54 -3.69 20.42
CA GLY A 199 18.74 -2.74 21.18
C GLY A 199 18.81 -1.30 20.67
N VAL A 200 19.96 -0.86 20.11
CA VAL A 200 20.13 0.49 19.56
C VAL A 200 19.47 0.57 18.16
N ALA A 201 19.67 -0.45 17.34
CA ALA A 201 19.05 -0.51 16.01
C ALA A 201 17.50 -0.61 16.12
N GLN A 202 16.98 -1.29 17.14
CA GLN A 202 15.54 -1.29 17.42
C GLN A 202 15.03 0.11 17.78
N GLN A 203 15.76 0.86 18.62
CA GLN A 203 15.39 2.23 18.95
C GLN A 203 15.43 3.13 17.72
N VAL A 204 16.46 3.02 16.88
CA VAL A 204 16.54 3.75 15.61
C VAL A 204 15.35 3.42 14.72
N ALA A 205 15.01 2.13 14.55
CA ALA A 205 13.87 1.71 13.76
C ALA A 205 12.54 2.27 14.30
N MET A 206 12.34 2.32 15.61
CA MET A 206 11.17 2.96 16.24
C MET A 206 11.10 4.46 15.97
N LEU A 207 12.24 5.16 15.98
CA LEU A 207 12.29 6.60 15.71
C LEU A 207 12.02 6.90 14.23
N ILE A 208 12.52 6.06 13.30
CA ILE A 208 12.16 6.11 11.87
C ILE A 208 10.65 5.89 11.70
N TYR A 209 10.10 4.87 12.37
CA TYR A 209 8.66 4.57 12.33
C TYR A 209 7.81 5.76 12.81
N SER A 210 8.29 6.53 13.79
CA SER A 210 7.63 7.74 14.28
C SER A 210 7.83 8.96 13.39
N GLY A 211 8.54 8.83 12.25
CA GLY A 211 8.75 9.90 11.28
C GLY A 211 9.91 10.84 11.59
N MET A 212 10.81 10.48 12.51
CA MET A 212 11.99 11.28 12.82
C MET A 212 13.01 11.21 11.68
N ASP A 213 13.63 12.37 11.39
CA ASP A 213 14.75 12.44 10.45
C ASP A 213 16.08 12.06 11.11
N SER A 214 17.10 11.79 10.30
CA SER A 214 18.41 11.33 10.75
C SER A 214 19.04 12.26 11.80
N HIS A 215 18.91 13.58 11.63
CA HIS A 215 19.49 14.55 12.56
C HIS A 215 18.80 14.53 13.93
N ALA A 216 17.47 14.39 13.94
CA ALA A 216 16.71 14.25 15.18
C ALA A 216 17.08 12.95 15.91
N ILE A 217 17.27 11.84 15.16
CA ILE A 217 17.70 10.55 15.72
C ILE A 217 19.10 10.64 16.33
N GLU A 218 20.06 11.23 15.61
CA GLU A 218 21.43 11.46 16.11
C GLU A 218 21.43 12.22 17.43
N ASN A 219 20.67 13.32 17.48
CA ASN A 219 20.57 14.14 18.69
C ASN A 219 19.87 13.42 19.83
N MET A 220 18.79 12.69 19.55
CA MET A 220 17.99 12.02 20.57
C MET A 220 18.73 10.86 21.22
N LEU A 221 19.43 10.06 20.40
CA LEU A 221 20.20 8.91 20.88
C LEU A 221 21.65 9.25 21.24
N ASN A 222 22.08 10.50 20.97
CA ASN A 222 23.45 10.96 21.16
C ASN A 222 24.49 10.04 20.47
N ILE A 223 24.19 9.63 19.24
CA ILE A 223 25.07 8.79 18.42
C ILE A 223 25.66 9.59 17.26
N PRO A 224 26.92 9.33 16.89
CA PRO A 224 27.56 10.02 15.78
C PRO A 224 26.97 9.51 14.44
N HIS A 225 26.97 10.37 13.43
CA HIS A 225 26.48 10.11 12.07
C HIS A 225 26.96 8.77 11.50
N LYS A 226 28.27 8.48 11.60
CA LYS A 226 28.84 7.21 11.13
C LYS A 226 28.24 5.96 11.79
N GLN A 227 27.85 6.07 13.05
CA GLN A 227 27.20 4.96 13.76
C GLN A 227 25.77 4.78 13.27
N LEU A 228 25.04 5.90 13.05
CA LEU A 228 23.68 5.86 12.50
C LEU A 228 23.69 5.26 11.10
N ASP A 229 24.65 5.63 10.24
CA ASP A 229 24.80 5.04 8.90
C ASP A 229 25.00 3.52 8.96
N GLY A 230 25.85 3.05 9.87
CA GLY A 230 26.04 1.60 10.07
C GLY A 230 24.77 0.87 10.50
N ILE A 231 23.93 1.51 11.32
CA ILE A 231 22.62 0.97 11.72
C ILE A 231 21.65 0.97 10.53
N TYR A 232 21.66 2.02 9.71
CA TYR A 232 20.87 2.07 8.49
C TYR A 232 21.26 0.97 7.51
N ASP A 233 22.56 0.74 7.31
CA ASP A 233 23.05 -0.35 6.48
C ASP A 233 22.59 -1.72 7.01
N GLN A 234 22.56 -1.92 8.33
CA GLN A 234 22.01 -3.12 8.96
C GLN A 234 20.51 -3.26 8.68
N ILE A 235 19.72 -2.21 8.90
CA ILE A 235 18.26 -2.20 8.67
C ILE A 235 17.95 -2.49 7.20
N ILE A 236 18.68 -1.87 6.27
CA ILE A 236 18.55 -2.09 4.82
C ILE A 236 18.97 -3.50 4.42
N GLY A 237 20.11 -3.97 4.95
CA GLY A 237 20.62 -5.33 4.68
C GLY A 237 19.67 -6.44 5.14
N LEU A 238 18.88 -6.18 6.18
CA LEU A 238 17.81 -7.05 6.65
C LEU A 238 16.48 -6.89 5.86
N GLY A 239 16.42 -5.96 4.90
CA GLY A 239 15.20 -5.66 4.15
C GLY A 239 14.12 -4.97 4.98
N LEU A 240 14.47 -4.39 6.13
CA LEU A 240 13.55 -3.70 7.05
C LEU A 240 13.33 -2.24 6.68
N GLY A 241 14.13 -1.70 5.77
CA GLY A 241 14.05 -0.33 5.30
C GLY A 241 14.59 -0.16 3.90
N GLU A 242 14.24 0.95 3.27
CA GLU A 242 14.77 1.38 1.97
C GLU A 242 15.25 2.83 2.03
N VAL A 243 16.22 3.18 1.19
CA VAL A 243 16.73 4.54 1.13
C VAL A 243 15.73 5.43 0.40
N THR A 244 15.13 6.38 1.10
CA THR A 244 14.17 7.35 0.51
C THR A 244 14.84 8.64 0.03
N ALA A 245 15.93 9.08 0.71
CA ALA A 245 16.68 10.27 0.36
C ALA A 245 18.15 10.15 0.78
N ILE A 246 19.05 10.72 -0.01
CA ILE A 246 20.47 10.86 0.34
C ILE A 246 20.74 12.34 0.60
N ARG A 247 21.13 12.69 1.83
CA ARG A 247 21.58 14.03 2.19
C ARG A 247 23.08 14.18 1.89
N ARG A 248 23.45 15.33 1.37
CA ARG A 248 24.86 15.72 1.22
C ARG A 248 25.14 16.87 2.17
N GLU A 249 26.10 16.68 3.05
CA GLU A 249 26.66 17.76 3.85
C GLU A 249 27.85 18.36 3.11
N ILE A 250 27.93 19.69 3.10
CA ILE A 250 29.03 20.41 2.48
C ILE A 250 29.68 21.35 3.48
N GLN A 251 31.00 21.45 3.44
CA GLN A 251 31.77 22.48 4.11
C GLN A 251 32.33 23.43 3.08
N LEU A 252 32.35 24.72 3.43
CA LEU A 252 32.96 25.71 2.56
C LEU A 252 34.46 25.48 2.51
N THR A 253 35.01 25.47 1.32
CA THR A 253 36.45 25.52 1.11
C THR A 253 36.97 26.93 1.45
N THR A 254 38.30 27.07 1.58
CA THR A 254 38.94 28.40 1.76
C THR A 254 38.47 29.42 0.72
N LYS A 255 38.22 28.97 -0.53
CA LYS A 255 37.67 29.80 -1.60
C LYS A 255 36.25 30.23 -1.32
N GLY A 256 35.40 29.31 -0.82
CA GLY A 256 34.02 29.59 -0.41
C GLY A 256 33.96 30.60 0.75
N VAL A 257 34.82 30.43 1.76
CA VAL A 257 34.90 31.37 2.90
C VAL A 257 35.31 32.74 2.42
N ARG A 258 36.31 32.86 1.53
CA ARG A 258 36.73 34.16 0.93
C ARG A 258 35.57 34.79 0.16
N TYR A 259 34.87 34.05 -0.66
CA TYR A 259 33.72 34.53 -1.42
C TYR A 259 32.64 35.15 -0.51
N ILE A 260 32.26 34.46 0.57
CA ILE A 260 31.29 35.00 1.54
C ILE A 260 31.81 36.23 2.25
N SER A 261 33.09 36.21 2.66
CA SER A 261 33.72 37.38 3.31
C SER A 261 33.73 38.62 2.41
N ASP A 262 33.97 38.48 1.12
CA ASP A 262 33.97 39.59 0.18
C ASP A 262 32.54 40.08 -0.12
N ALA A 263 31.57 39.16 -0.25
CA ALA A 263 30.16 39.49 -0.44
C ALA A 263 29.58 40.28 0.74
N THR A 264 29.97 39.96 1.98
CA THR A 264 29.52 40.67 3.20
C THR A 264 30.16 42.04 3.37
N LYS A 265 31.34 42.32 2.76
CA LYS A 265 31.96 43.64 2.76
C LYS A 265 31.31 44.58 1.75
N THR A 266 30.69 44.07 0.69
CA THR A 266 30.10 44.89 -0.39
C THR A 266 28.65 45.35 -0.03
N GLN A 267 28.09 44.88 1.07
CA GLN A 267 26.76 45.27 1.58
C GLN A 267 26.80 46.36 2.68
N LYS A 268 27.97 46.92 2.95
CA LYS A 268 28.16 48.14 3.78
C LYS A 268 28.49 49.33 2.88
#